data_375fe0151217418d5518efccd21af8b9
#
_entry.id   375fe0151217418d5518efccd21af8b9
#
_cell.length_a   1.000
_cell.length_b   1.000
_cell.length_c   1.000
_cell.angle_alpha   90.00
_cell.angle_beta   90.00
_cell.angle_gamma   90.00
#
_symmetry.space_group_name_H-M   'P 1'
#
loop_
_entity.id
_entity.type
_entity.pdbx_description
1 polymer ?
#
loop_
_entity_poly.entity_id
_entity_poly.type
_entity_poly.pdbx_seq_one_letter_code
_entity_poly.pdbx_strand_id
1 'polypeptide(L)'
;MEGAARDFIARFGAPDLVIANAGVSVGTRGDEVADVAKLRRVLEVNVTGLAATLAAFAPAMREAGRGTLAGIASVAGFRGLPGAGAYSASKSAAITWLESLRAELHGSGVAVVCVCPGYIDTPMTRVNRFRMPFLLSADEAARRIVRAIEARRRLAVIPWQMALVSLALRAMPGWLFDRLAARAPREPKDVPV
;
A
#
# COMPACT_ATOMS: atom_id res chain seq x y z
N MET A 1 -15.08 -10.34 -4.85
CA MET A 1 -14.00 -10.24 -5.88
C MET A 1 -14.03 -11.38 -6.88
N GLU A 2 -14.08 -12.64 -6.47
CA GLU A 2 -14.05 -13.81 -7.36
C GLU A 2 -15.13 -13.82 -8.46
N GLY A 3 -16.39 -13.47 -8.14
CA GLY A 3 -17.46 -13.38 -9.12
C GLY A 3 -17.19 -12.34 -10.20
N ALA A 4 -16.73 -11.14 -9.81
CA ALA A 4 -16.39 -10.08 -10.75
C ALA A 4 -15.18 -10.44 -11.62
N ALA A 5 -14.18 -11.12 -11.05
CA ALA A 5 -13.03 -11.59 -11.81
C ALA A 5 -13.41 -12.68 -12.83
N ARG A 6 -14.24 -13.64 -12.45
CA ARG A 6 -14.77 -14.67 -13.35
C ARG A 6 -15.55 -14.06 -14.52
N ASP A 7 -16.45 -13.11 -14.24
CA ASP A 7 -17.22 -12.43 -15.28
C ASP A 7 -16.31 -11.66 -16.24
N PHE A 8 -15.31 -10.93 -15.71
CA PHE A 8 -14.33 -10.22 -16.53
C PHE A 8 -13.54 -11.17 -17.42
N ILE A 9 -12.98 -12.25 -16.83
CA ILE A 9 -12.16 -13.21 -17.57
C ILE A 9 -12.97 -13.94 -18.64
N ALA A 10 -14.24 -14.28 -18.36
CA ALA A 10 -15.12 -14.91 -19.33
C ALA A 10 -15.40 -14.03 -20.55
N ARG A 11 -15.46 -12.69 -20.37
CA ARG A 11 -15.76 -11.74 -21.46
C ARG A 11 -14.52 -11.27 -22.21
N PHE A 12 -13.40 -11.07 -21.50
CA PHE A 12 -12.23 -10.36 -22.04
C PHE A 12 -10.93 -11.17 -22.00
N GLY A 13 -10.96 -12.35 -21.39
CA GLY A 13 -9.74 -13.13 -21.14
C GLY A 13 -8.92 -12.59 -19.96
N ALA A 14 -7.69 -13.09 -19.84
CA ALA A 14 -6.76 -12.64 -18.80
C ALA A 14 -6.38 -11.16 -19.00
N PRO A 15 -6.51 -10.29 -17.96
CA PRO A 15 -6.15 -8.90 -18.09
C PRO A 15 -4.63 -8.70 -18.24
N ASP A 16 -4.22 -7.62 -18.89
CA ASP A 16 -2.82 -7.24 -18.99
C ASP A 16 -2.32 -6.55 -17.71
N LEU A 17 -3.23 -5.91 -16.95
CA LEU A 17 -2.92 -5.18 -15.73
C LEU A 17 -4.06 -5.27 -14.73
N VAL A 18 -3.72 -5.62 -13.48
CA VAL A 18 -4.63 -5.51 -12.33
C VAL A 18 -3.99 -4.61 -11.28
N ILE A 19 -4.73 -3.60 -10.81
CA ILE A 19 -4.26 -2.68 -9.77
C ILE A 19 -5.15 -2.81 -8.53
N ALA A 20 -4.59 -3.32 -7.42
CA ALA A 20 -5.24 -3.28 -6.11
C ALA A 20 -4.91 -1.93 -5.44
N ASN A 21 -5.82 -0.97 -5.59
CA ASN A 21 -5.64 0.42 -5.14
C ASN A 21 -6.44 0.78 -3.89
N ALA A 22 -7.56 0.10 -3.63
CA ALA A 22 -8.41 0.42 -2.48
C ALA A 22 -7.62 0.43 -1.17
N GLY A 23 -7.88 1.45 -0.34
CA GLY A 23 -7.22 1.58 0.94
C GLY A 23 -7.86 2.65 1.80
N VAL A 24 -7.78 2.44 3.11
CA VAL A 24 -8.30 3.35 4.14
C VAL A 24 -7.24 3.62 5.20
N SER A 25 -7.34 4.78 5.86
CA SER A 25 -6.52 5.14 7.01
C SER A 25 -7.39 5.79 8.08
N VAL A 26 -7.07 5.51 9.34
CA VAL A 26 -7.71 6.14 10.50
C VAL A 26 -6.72 6.16 11.65
N GLY A 27 -6.73 7.22 12.43
CA GLY A 27 -5.91 7.34 13.62
C GLY A 27 -6.24 6.24 14.63
N THR A 28 -5.21 5.56 15.14
CA THR A 28 -5.35 4.49 16.13
C THR A 28 -4.29 4.61 17.23
N ARG A 29 -4.66 4.21 18.44
CA ARG A 29 -3.75 4.03 19.56
C ARG A 29 -3.62 2.55 19.92
N GLY A 30 -2.40 2.08 20.05
CA GLY A 30 -2.13 0.68 20.37
C GLY A 30 -2.48 0.27 21.81
N ASP A 31 -2.67 1.26 22.70
CA ASP A 31 -3.05 1.11 24.11
C ASP A 31 -4.59 1.25 24.35
N GLU A 32 -5.38 1.40 23.30
CA GLU A 32 -6.85 1.53 23.40
C GLU A 32 -7.56 0.30 22.81
N VAL A 33 -8.27 -0.45 23.64
CA VAL A 33 -9.03 -1.65 23.21
C VAL A 33 -10.08 -1.30 22.15
N ALA A 34 -10.70 -0.14 22.23
CA ALA A 34 -11.70 0.32 21.27
C ALA A 34 -11.13 0.46 19.84
N ASP A 35 -9.85 0.77 19.70
CA ASP A 35 -9.21 0.94 18.40
C ASP A 35 -8.86 -0.41 17.70
N VAL A 36 -9.03 -1.55 18.38
CA VAL A 36 -8.87 -2.89 17.76
C VAL A 36 -9.89 -3.12 16.64
N ALA A 37 -11.10 -2.60 16.77
CA ALA A 37 -12.12 -2.68 15.71
C ALA A 37 -11.68 -1.89 14.46
N LYS A 38 -11.07 -0.73 14.64
CA LYS A 38 -10.47 0.07 13.54
C LYS A 38 -9.32 -0.66 12.88
N LEU A 39 -8.43 -1.28 13.67
CA LEU A 39 -7.34 -2.12 13.15
C LEU A 39 -7.88 -3.23 12.25
N ARG A 40 -8.89 -3.97 12.71
CA ARG A 40 -9.53 -5.04 11.90
C ARG A 40 -10.06 -4.52 10.58
N ARG A 41 -10.77 -3.38 10.59
CA ARG A 41 -11.32 -2.77 9.39
C ARG A 41 -10.24 -2.33 8.41
N VAL A 42 -9.17 -1.71 8.90
CA VAL A 42 -8.02 -1.29 8.06
C VAL A 42 -7.31 -2.50 7.45
N LEU A 43 -7.10 -3.57 8.21
CA LEU A 43 -6.51 -4.81 7.69
C LEU A 43 -7.40 -5.48 6.64
N GLU A 44 -8.72 -5.51 6.88
CA GLU A 44 -9.67 -6.09 5.93
C GLU A 44 -9.61 -5.40 4.57
N VAL A 45 -9.60 -4.07 4.55
CA VAL A 45 -9.56 -3.33 3.28
C VAL A 45 -8.16 -3.37 2.65
N ASN A 46 -7.12 -3.00 3.44
CA ASN A 46 -5.79 -2.75 2.89
C ASN A 46 -4.98 -4.03 2.61
N VAL A 47 -5.30 -5.14 3.25
CA VAL A 47 -4.57 -6.41 3.13
C VAL A 47 -5.44 -7.47 2.49
N THR A 48 -6.53 -7.86 3.14
CA THR A 48 -7.44 -8.92 2.63
C THR A 48 -8.04 -8.51 1.29
N GLY A 49 -8.51 -7.27 1.16
CA GLY A 49 -9.05 -6.73 -0.08
C GLY A 49 -8.01 -6.66 -1.21
N LEU A 50 -6.78 -6.24 -0.89
CA LEU A 50 -5.67 -6.24 -1.86
C LEU A 50 -5.36 -7.68 -2.31
N ALA A 51 -5.17 -8.60 -1.38
CA ALA A 51 -4.87 -10.00 -1.68
C ALA A 51 -5.99 -10.64 -2.52
N ALA A 52 -7.26 -10.48 -2.10
CA ALA A 52 -8.41 -11.02 -2.83
C ALA A 52 -8.54 -10.45 -4.25
N THR A 53 -8.18 -9.17 -4.45
CA THR A 53 -8.19 -8.55 -5.78
C THR A 53 -7.16 -9.19 -6.69
N LEU A 54 -5.91 -9.31 -6.25
CA LEU A 54 -4.83 -9.84 -7.09
C LEU A 54 -4.93 -11.35 -7.26
N ALA A 55 -5.26 -12.10 -6.22
CA ALA A 55 -5.40 -13.56 -6.27
C ALA A 55 -6.52 -14.02 -7.24
N ALA A 56 -7.60 -13.23 -7.37
CA ALA A 56 -8.69 -13.58 -8.26
C ALA A 56 -8.31 -13.59 -9.75
N PHE A 57 -7.28 -12.85 -10.16
CA PHE A 57 -6.81 -12.78 -11.55
C PHE A 57 -5.49 -13.52 -11.79
N ALA A 58 -4.69 -13.73 -10.76
CA ALA A 58 -3.36 -14.32 -10.88
C ALA A 58 -3.33 -15.68 -11.61
N PRO A 59 -4.27 -16.63 -11.39
CA PRO A 59 -4.27 -17.91 -12.09
C PRO A 59 -4.41 -17.76 -13.61
N ALA A 60 -5.38 -16.98 -14.09
CA ALA A 60 -5.60 -16.77 -15.51
C ALA A 60 -4.43 -16.03 -16.17
N MET A 61 -3.83 -15.04 -15.49
CA MET A 61 -2.66 -14.33 -15.99
C MET A 61 -1.43 -15.25 -16.07
N ARG A 62 -1.24 -16.13 -15.06
CA ARG A 62 -0.17 -17.14 -15.06
C ARG A 62 -0.34 -18.14 -16.19
N GLU A 63 -1.56 -18.62 -16.45
CA GLU A 63 -1.88 -19.48 -17.57
C GLU A 63 -1.61 -18.82 -18.93
N ALA A 64 -1.96 -17.54 -19.05
CA ALA A 64 -1.67 -16.72 -20.23
C ALA A 64 -0.16 -16.37 -20.38
N GLY A 65 0.67 -16.62 -19.37
CA GLY A 65 2.11 -16.36 -19.39
C GLY A 65 2.48 -14.87 -19.45
N ARG A 66 1.57 -13.95 -19.10
CA ARG A 66 1.77 -12.50 -19.24
C ARG A 66 0.92 -11.68 -18.27
N GLY A 67 1.34 -10.44 -18.05
CA GLY A 67 0.58 -9.42 -17.31
C GLY A 67 1.35 -8.80 -16.16
N THR A 68 0.69 -7.87 -15.48
CA THR A 68 1.23 -7.17 -14.30
C THR A 68 0.17 -7.08 -13.20
N LEU A 69 0.52 -7.53 -12.01
CA LEU A 69 -0.23 -7.36 -10.77
C LEU A 69 0.42 -6.22 -9.97
N ALA A 70 -0.31 -5.15 -9.71
CA ALA A 70 0.19 -3.99 -8.97
C ALA A 70 -0.59 -3.79 -7.67
N GLY A 71 0.12 -3.65 -6.54
CA GLY A 71 -0.48 -3.33 -5.25
C GLY A 71 -0.02 -1.97 -4.74
N ILE A 72 -0.96 -1.15 -4.25
CA ILE A 72 -0.67 0.16 -3.66
C ILE A 72 -0.49 0.02 -2.14
N ALA A 73 0.78 -0.01 -1.71
CA ALA A 73 1.19 0.04 -0.32
C ALA A 73 1.33 1.49 0.19
N SER A 74 2.39 1.81 0.92
CA SER A 74 2.75 3.17 1.37
C SER A 74 4.15 3.16 1.99
N VAL A 75 4.80 4.33 2.00
CA VAL A 75 6.02 4.55 2.81
C VAL A 75 5.78 4.35 4.31
N ALA A 76 4.55 4.52 4.78
CA ALA A 76 4.15 4.23 6.16
C ALA A 76 4.29 2.74 6.53
N GLY A 77 4.41 1.84 5.55
CA GLY A 77 4.66 0.42 5.76
C GLY A 77 6.12 0.08 6.12
N PHE A 78 7.05 1.00 6.01
CA PHE A 78 8.46 0.73 6.33
C PHE A 78 8.80 0.88 7.82
N ARG A 79 7.99 1.62 8.58
CA ARG A 79 8.15 1.77 10.03
C ARG A 79 6.80 2.03 10.70
N GLY A 80 6.59 1.52 11.92
CA GLY A 80 5.41 1.83 12.72
C GLY A 80 5.36 3.30 13.11
N LEU A 81 4.30 4.01 12.72
CA LEU A 81 4.12 5.44 13.02
C LEU A 81 3.14 5.62 14.17
N PRO A 82 3.50 6.35 15.26
CA PRO A 82 2.59 6.62 16.36
C PRO A 82 1.31 7.33 15.88
N GLY A 83 0.16 6.84 16.33
CA GLY A 83 -1.14 7.36 15.91
C GLY A 83 -1.67 6.81 14.58
N ALA A 84 -0.81 6.13 13.79
CA ALA A 84 -1.18 5.47 12.54
C ALA A 84 -0.82 3.97 12.54
N GLY A 85 -0.85 3.33 13.72
CA GLY A 85 -0.38 1.95 13.90
C GLY A 85 -1.12 0.94 13.03
N ALA A 86 -2.44 1.03 12.94
CA ALA A 86 -3.25 0.16 12.08
C ALA A 86 -2.88 0.32 10.60
N TYR A 87 -2.74 1.56 10.14
CA TYR A 87 -2.36 1.84 8.75
C TYR A 87 -0.94 1.34 8.45
N SER A 88 0.05 1.67 9.31
CA SER A 88 1.43 1.22 9.15
C SER A 88 1.53 -0.32 9.11
N ALA A 89 0.85 -1.01 10.02
CA ALA A 89 0.80 -2.47 10.05
C ALA A 89 0.19 -3.04 8.76
N SER A 90 -0.92 -2.48 8.30
CA SER A 90 -1.58 -2.93 7.06
C SER A 90 -0.70 -2.74 5.83
N LYS A 91 -0.01 -1.60 5.72
CA LYS A 91 0.86 -1.32 4.57
C LYS A 91 2.17 -2.13 4.62
N SER A 92 2.68 -2.43 5.82
CA SER A 92 3.80 -3.38 6.00
C SER A 92 3.40 -4.80 5.56
N ALA A 93 2.23 -5.27 5.99
CA ALA A 93 1.70 -6.56 5.56
C ALA A 93 1.51 -6.64 4.04
N ALA A 94 0.96 -5.57 3.42
CA ALA A 94 0.80 -5.50 1.97
C ALA A 94 2.14 -5.58 1.22
N ILE A 95 3.19 -4.89 1.70
CA ILE A 95 4.55 -4.96 1.11
C ILE A 95 5.07 -6.39 1.15
N THR A 96 5.02 -7.02 2.32
CA THR A 96 5.52 -8.39 2.53
C THR A 96 4.74 -9.41 1.70
N TRP A 97 3.41 -9.27 1.65
CA TRP A 97 2.57 -10.16 0.85
C TRP A 97 2.84 -10.04 -0.66
N LEU A 98 3.00 -8.81 -1.17
CA LEU A 98 3.37 -8.58 -2.57
C LEU A 98 4.76 -9.12 -2.91
N GLU A 99 5.69 -9.07 -1.96
CA GLU A 99 7.03 -9.66 -2.12
C GLU A 99 6.96 -11.18 -2.24
N SER A 100 6.16 -11.85 -1.39
CA SER A 100 5.90 -13.30 -1.48
C SER A 100 5.26 -13.67 -2.81
N LEU A 101 4.17 -12.98 -3.20
CA LEU A 101 3.50 -13.22 -4.47
C LEU A 101 4.44 -13.06 -5.67
N ARG A 102 5.35 -12.08 -5.62
CA ARG A 102 6.36 -11.88 -6.66
C ARG A 102 7.32 -13.05 -6.77
N ALA A 103 7.73 -13.61 -5.63
CA ALA A 103 8.60 -14.79 -5.60
C ALA A 103 7.88 -16.05 -6.13
N GLU A 104 6.62 -16.24 -5.74
CA GLU A 104 5.78 -17.36 -6.19
C GLU A 104 5.49 -17.33 -7.70
N LEU A 105 5.34 -16.14 -8.29
CA LEU A 105 5.09 -15.96 -9.72
C LEU A 105 6.38 -15.81 -10.55
N HIS A 106 7.56 -16.01 -9.94
CA HIS A 106 8.83 -15.93 -10.67
C HIS A 106 8.87 -16.94 -11.83
N GLY A 107 9.22 -16.48 -13.02
CA GLY A 107 9.28 -17.31 -14.24
C GLY A 107 7.94 -17.55 -14.92
N SER A 108 6.81 -17.10 -14.35
CA SER A 108 5.47 -17.31 -14.93
C SER A 108 5.11 -16.31 -16.04
N GLY A 109 5.94 -15.34 -16.34
CA GLY A 109 5.61 -14.22 -17.26
C GLY A 109 4.79 -13.10 -16.63
N VAL A 110 4.28 -13.28 -15.39
CA VAL A 110 3.50 -12.27 -14.64
C VAL A 110 4.44 -11.46 -13.74
N ALA A 111 4.42 -10.14 -13.92
CA ALA A 111 5.16 -9.23 -13.05
C ALA A 111 4.32 -8.84 -11.82
N VAL A 112 4.96 -8.69 -10.67
CA VAL A 112 4.33 -8.12 -9.46
C VAL A 112 5.04 -6.84 -9.08
N VAL A 113 4.27 -5.74 -8.95
CA VAL A 113 4.76 -4.39 -8.65
C VAL A 113 4.18 -3.93 -7.31
N CYS A 114 5.06 -3.61 -6.37
CA CYS A 114 4.69 -2.96 -5.11
C CYS A 114 4.96 -1.46 -5.23
N VAL A 115 3.92 -0.64 -5.12
CA VAL A 115 4.04 0.82 -5.13
C VAL A 115 3.88 1.35 -3.71
N CYS A 116 4.85 2.14 -3.25
CA CYS A 116 4.88 2.78 -1.94
C CYS A 116 4.86 4.30 -2.09
N PRO A 117 3.67 4.91 -2.24
CA PRO A 117 3.58 6.37 -2.26
C PRO A 117 3.92 6.98 -0.91
N GLY A 118 4.46 8.21 -0.94
CA GLY A 118 4.46 9.13 0.17
C GLY A 118 3.14 9.89 0.26
N TYR A 119 3.21 11.18 0.54
CA TYR A 119 2.02 12.01 0.65
C TYR A 119 1.50 12.42 -0.74
N ILE A 120 0.20 12.17 -0.96
CA ILE A 120 -0.54 12.57 -2.16
C ILE A 120 -1.71 13.44 -1.70
N ASP A 121 -1.94 14.58 -2.34
CA ASP A 121 -3.09 15.45 -2.06
C ASP A 121 -4.39 14.76 -2.49
N THR A 122 -5.08 14.19 -1.53
CA THR A 122 -6.34 13.46 -1.68
C THR A 122 -7.25 13.77 -0.50
N PRO A 123 -8.57 13.48 -0.57
CA PRO A 123 -9.45 13.62 0.59
C PRO A 123 -8.94 12.90 1.85
N MET A 124 -8.29 11.74 1.69
CA MET A 124 -7.70 10.97 2.80
C MET A 124 -6.59 11.75 3.53
N THR A 125 -5.77 12.52 2.81
CA THR A 125 -4.61 13.21 3.40
C THR A 125 -4.93 14.64 3.82
N ARG A 126 -5.96 15.28 3.25
CA ARG A 126 -6.37 16.67 3.57
C ARG A 126 -6.87 16.83 5.01
N VAL A 127 -7.27 15.75 5.67
CA VAL A 127 -7.67 15.77 7.08
C VAL A 127 -6.47 15.90 8.02
N ASN A 128 -5.26 15.63 7.55
CA ASN A 128 -4.04 15.70 8.34
C ASN A 128 -3.66 17.16 8.62
N ARG A 129 -3.39 17.46 9.90
CA ARG A 129 -3.03 18.80 10.38
C ARG A 129 -1.52 18.99 10.55
N PHE A 130 -0.71 18.14 9.94
CA PHE A 130 0.75 18.18 10.02
C PHE A 130 1.38 18.38 8.64
N ARG A 131 2.64 18.82 8.67
CA ARG A 131 3.41 19.04 7.45
C ARG A 131 3.66 17.71 6.72
N MET A 132 3.34 17.66 5.45
CA MET A 132 3.52 16.51 4.56
C MET A 132 4.67 16.82 3.58
N PRO A 133 5.91 16.39 3.88
CA PRO A 133 7.04 16.66 3.00
C PRO A 133 6.86 15.94 1.64
N PHE A 134 7.30 16.61 0.57
CA PHE A 134 7.24 16.08 -0.79
C PHE A 134 5.82 15.70 -1.25
N LEU A 135 4.82 16.45 -0.79
CA LEU A 135 3.43 16.27 -1.20
C LEU A 135 3.31 16.38 -2.73
N LEU A 136 2.68 15.39 -3.34
CA LEU A 136 2.38 15.37 -4.77
C LEU A 136 0.90 15.64 -5.01
N SER A 137 0.57 16.26 -6.13
CA SER A 137 -0.81 16.25 -6.62
C SER A 137 -1.22 14.83 -7.03
N ALA A 138 -2.54 14.55 -7.01
CA ALA A 138 -3.06 13.23 -7.41
C ALA A 138 -2.63 12.86 -8.84
N ASP A 139 -2.70 13.81 -9.78
CA ASP A 139 -2.32 13.59 -11.19
C ASP A 139 -0.83 13.28 -11.36
N GLU A 140 0.04 14.00 -10.64
CA GLU A 140 1.48 13.75 -10.73
C GLU A 140 1.84 12.41 -10.09
N ALA A 141 1.21 12.07 -8.96
CA ALA A 141 1.38 10.77 -8.34
C ALA A 141 0.92 9.65 -9.29
N ALA A 142 -0.26 9.78 -9.90
CA ALA A 142 -0.79 8.81 -10.85
C ALA A 142 0.14 8.60 -12.04
N ARG A 143 0.65 9.68 -12.67
CA ARG A 143 1.62 9.57 -13.77
C ARG A 143 2.88 8.80 -13.37
N ARG A 144 3.43 9.07 -12.18
CA ARG A 144 4.62 8.37 -11.68
C ARG A 144 4.35 6.90 -11.34
N ILE A 145 3.18 6.62 -10.77
CA ILE A 145 2.73 5.26 -10.46
C ILE A 145 2.60 4.44 -11.74
N VAL A 146 1.89 4.96 -12.75
CA VAL A 146 1.72 4.28 -14.04
C VAL A 146 3.07 3.97 -14.67
N ARG A 147 3.98 4.94 -14.75
CA ARG A 147 5.35 4.71 -15.28
C ARG A 147 6.10 3.62 -14.52
N ALA A 148 5.94 3.54 -13.20
CA ALA A 148 6.59 2.51 -12.40
C ALA A 148 6.00 1.12 -12.67
N ILE A 149 4.68 1.03 -12.89
CA ILE A 149 3.96 -0.19 -13.23
C ILE A 149 4.36 -0.66 -14.64
N GLU A 150 4.35 0.23 -15.63
CA GLU A 150 4.78 -0.06 -17.00
C GLU A 150 6.24 -0.54 -17.07
N ALA A 151 7.11 0.07 -16.27
CA ALA A 151 8.50 -0.35 -16.12
C ALA A 151 8.67 -1.63 -15.28
N ARG A 152 7.58 -2.26 -14.82
CA ARG A 152 7.56 -3.47 -13.98
C ARG A 152 8.52 -3.41 -12.79
N ARG A 153 8.60 -2.24 -12.12
CA ARG A 153 9.47 -2.04 -10.95
C ARG A 153 8.99 -2.89 -9.79
N ARG A 154 9.86 -3.77 -9.29
CA ARG A 154 9.55 -4.67 -8.15
C ARG A 154 9.05 -3.92 -6.92
N LEU A 155 9.72 -2.80 -6.60
CA LEU A 155 9.35 -1.87 -5.54
C LEU A 155 9.55 -0.43 -6.05
N ALA A 156 8.51 0.38 -5.99
CA ALA A 156 8.53 1.77 -6.42
C ALA A 156 8.14 2.69 -5.27
N VAL A 157 9.08 3.46 -4.72
CA VAL A 157 8.81 4.51 -3.74
C VAL A 157 8.65 5.84 -4.48
N ILE A 158 7.53 6.54 -4.28
CA ILE A 158 7.15 7.74 -5.01
C ILE A 158 6.73 8.86 -4.03
N PRO A 159 7.38 10.03 -4.10
CA PRO A 159 8.55 10.37 -4.90
C PRO A 159 9.84 9.73 -4.36
N TRP A 160 10.89 9.72 -5.17
CA TRP A 160 12.16 9.04 -4.82
C TRP A 160 12.80 9.56 -3.52
N GLN A 161 12.60 10.83 -3.18
CA GLN A 161 13.07 11.42 -1.91
C GLN A 161 12.52 10.65 -0.69
N MET A 162 11.29 10.15 -0.80
CA MET A 162 10.68 9.34 0.26
C MET A 162 11.36 7.98 0.42
N ALA A 163 12.08 7.47 -0.59
CA ALA A 163 12.90 6.27 -0.44
C ALA A 163 14.06 6.50 0.53
N LEU A 164 14.73 7.65 0.44
CA LEU A 164 15.80 8.03 1.37
C LEU A 164 15.27 8.22 2.78
N VAL A 165 14.13 8.90 2.92
CA VAL A 165 13.46 9.07 4.23
C VAL A 165 13.10 7.71 4.84
N SER A 166 12.52 6.81 4.04
CA SER A 166 12.13 5.48 4.49
C SER A 166 13.33 4.63 4.91
N LEU A 167 14.43 4.71 4.15
CA LEU A 167 15.68 4.02 4.47
C LEU A 167 16.26 4.54 5.80
N ALA A 168 16.32 5.86 5.97
CA ALA A 168 16.80 6.50 7.20
C ALA A 168 15.94 6.10 8.42
N LEU A 169 14.60 6.14 8.28
CA LEU A 169 13.68 5.71 9.33
C LEU A 169 13.86 4.23 9.67
N ARG A 170 14.04 3.38 8.68
CA ARG A 170 14.22 1.92 8.88
C ARG A 170 15.54 1.59 9.57
N ALA A 171 16.61 2.30 9.19
CA ALA A 171 17.95 2.11 9.78
C ALA A 171 18.10 2.75 11.17
N MET A 172 17.20 3.67 11.55
CA MET A 172 17.27 4.40 12.81
C MET A 172 17.13 3.44 14.02
N PRO A 173 18.04 3.50 15.02
CA PRO A 173 17.89 2.74 16.25
C PRO A 173 16.57 3.03 16.97
N GLY A 174 15.98 2.01 17.62
CA GLY A 174 14.66 2.13 18.27
C GLY A 174 14.60 3.30 19.27
N TRP A 175 15.58 3.41 20.17
CA TRP A 175 15.62 4.47 21.19
C TRP A 175 15.59 5.89 20.59
N LEU A 176 16.25 6.11 19.44
CA LEU A 176 16.26 7.39 18.77
C LEU A 176 14.91 7.66 18.07
N PHE A 177 14.38 6.64 17.41
CA PHE A 177 13.07 6.71 16.79
C PHE A 177 11.99 7.04 17.82
N ASP A 178 11.94 6.34 18.95
CA ASP A 178 10.93 6.54 19.99
C ASP A 178 10.98 7.98 20.54
N ARG A 179 12.19 8.51 20.76
CA ARG A 179 12.36 9.90 21.24
C ARG A 179 11.86 10.94 20.23
N LEU A 180 12.09 10.72 18.93
CA LEU A 180 11.64 11.62 17.87
C LEU A 180 10.14 11.46 17.62
N ALA A 181 9.67 10.22 17.56
CA ALA A 181 8.30 9.86 17.26
C ALA A 181 7.32 10.23 18.38
N ALA A 182 7.78 10.28 19.64
CA ALA A 182 6.97 10.74 20.78
C ALA A 182 6.41 12.16 20.59
N ARG A 183 7.10 12.98 19.81
CA ARG A 183 6.71 14.37 19.48
C ARG A 183 6.02 14.51 18.13
N ALA A 184 5.87 13.42 17.39
CA ALA A 184 5.26 13.46 16.06
C ALA A 184 3.75 13.73 16.16
N PRO A 185 3.19 14.53 15.25
CA PRO A 185 1.75 14.72 15.16
C PRO A 185 1.08 13.39 14.75
N ARG A 186 -0.16 13.20 15.22
CA ARG A 186 -0.92 11.97 15.04
C ARG A 186 -2.06 12.16 14.04
N GLU A 187 -2.42 11.08 13.35
CA GLU A 187 -3.62 11.07 12.49
C GLU A 187 -4.90 11.30 13.31
N PRO A 188 -5.91 11.98 12.72
CA PRO A 188 -7.22 12.12 13.36
C PRO A 188 -7.90 10.76 13.56
N LYS A 189 -8.57 10.59 14.72
CA LYS A 189 -9.33 9.37 15.06
C LYS A 189 -10.75 9.34 14.51
N ASP A 190 -11.28 10.51 14.16
CA ASP A 190 -12.71 10.71 13.85
C ASP A 190 -12.98 10.69 12.34
N VAL A 191 -12.12 10.02 11.58
CA VAL A 191 -12.33 9.81 10.14
C VAL A 191 -13.14 8.52 9.95
N PRO A 192 -14.28 8.56 9.23
CA PRO A 192 -15.04 7.34 8.92
C PRO A 192 -14.21 6.38 8.06
N VAL A 193 -14.27 5.07 8.37
CA VAL A 193 -13.52 3.99 7.71
C VAL A 193 -14.47 2.98 7.09
#